data_e3298a1a038bc180569385204038e038
#
_entry.id   e3298a1a038bc180569385204038e038
#
_cell.length_a   1.000
_cell.length_b   1.000
_cell.length_c   1.000
_cell.angle_alpha   90.00
_cell.angle_beta   90.00
_cell.angle_gamma   90.00
#
_symmetry.space_group_name_H-M   'P 1'
#
loop_
_entity.id
_entity.type
_entity.pdbx_description
1 polymer ?
#
loop_
_entity_poly.entity_id
_entity_poly.type
_entity_poly.pdbx_seq_one_letter_code
_entity_poly.pdbx_strand_id
1 'polypeptide(L)'
;MHDLDGRRRLIEQEEVVAQLLAGLLNAGLSTSDAIALGRVAAVKLGLDAVEFVDLGRSVLIQHGHPDGQVRTVSRPVGLDSINCEQLRALTLVCKQISAGELDIQTAPDAIQRAMSITANKWWALIGLAILAFCIALQVGANWMTALGPALVQVSVSLMGWIGGRIAIPRLFVVALQCMVCAVVAAGLVVTGLVASPGAVAIAVAWMLLVPQPQVINMVIDAINTLQLAALARFASVAVAVGGILVGGAAVIHIGRQFVDKVPDPTLLSLPLPLALFFSLIGAMANAVANGGRMSLILPAGVVGLLTAICNQFLTRGLEMHTAWAAGISAVLLGLVATFLARKLSYPASVLALMGMTAALLPGLTVYMGLATSFTGVSGMTEYLQAALVCVVLGVGVALGFAIARLILRKPHWEAP
;
A
#
# COMPACT_ATOMS: atom_id res chain seq x y z
N MET A 1 -18.98 -45.90 -6.11
CA MET A 1 -17.64 -45.59 -5.62
C MET A 1 -16.96 -44.52 -6.48
N HIS A 2 -17.01 -44.57 -7.82
CA HIS A 2 -16.43 -43.54 -8.72
C HIS A 2 -17.01 -42.13 -8.53
N ASP A 3 -18.31 -42.02 -8.24
CA ASP A 3 -19.00 -40.71 -8.07
C ASP A 3 -18.59 -40.01 -6.75
N LEU A 4 -18.33 -40.72 -5.71
CA LEU A 4 -17.88 -40.19 -4.43
C LEU A 4 -16.44 -39.65 -4.48
N ASP A 5 -15.55 -40.33 -5.23
CA ASP A 5 -14.15 -39.92 -5.40
C ASP A 5 -14.07 -38.63 -6.26
N GLY A 6 -14.90 -38.54 -7.33
CA GLY A 6 -15.01 -37.36 -8.16
C GLY A 6 -15.49 -36.14 -7.36
N ARG A 7 -16.53 -36.31 -6.55
CA ARG A 7 -17.09 -35.25 -5.69
C ARG A 7 -16.09 -34.79 -4.63
N ARG A 8 -15.36 -35.71 -4.01
CA ARG A 8 -14.34 -35.38 -3.03
C ARG A 8 -13.21 -34.55 -3.66
N ARG A 9 -12.79 -34.91 -4.86
CA ARG A 9 -11.75 -34.16 -5.59
C ARG A 9 -12.20 -32.75 -5.94
N LEU A 10 -13.46 -32.56 -6.38
CA LEU A 10 -14.01 -31.21 -6.63
C LEU A 10 -14.00 -30.36 -5.35
N ILE A 11 -14.38 -30.93 -4.21
CA ILE A 11 -14.37 -30.26 -2.92
C ILE A 11 -12.96 -29.78 -2.54
N GLU A 12 -11.95 -30.65 -2.75
CA GLU A 12 -10.55 -30.32 -2.48
C GLU A 12 -10.04 -29.19 -3.42
N GLN A 13 -10.44 -29.21 -4.69
CA GLN A 13 -10.09 -28.16 -5.67
C GLN A 13 -10.66 -26.79 -5.28
N GLU A 14 -11.95 -26.74 -4.93
CA GLU A 14 -12.61 -25.50 -4.47
C GLU A 14 -11.95 -24.95 -3.22
N GLU A 15 -11.58 -25.82 -2.29
CA GLU A 15 -10.93 -25.45 -1.04
C GLU A 15 -9.54 -24.83 -1.28
N VAL A 16 -8.75 -25.42 -2.19
CA VAL A 16 -7.44 -24.90 -2.60
C VAL A 16 -7.55 -23.50 -3.20
N VAL A 17 -8.51 -23.30 -4.11
CA VAL A 17 -8.73 -21.99 -4.74
C VAL A 17 -9.19 -20.95 -3.70
N ALA A 18 -10.09 -21.34 -2.77
CA ALA A 18 -10.56 -20.46 -1.71
C ALA A 18 -9.43 -20.04 -0.76
N GLN A 19 -8.57 -20.96 -0.37
CA GLN A 19 -7.40 -20.69 0.48
C GLN A 19 -6.39 -19.79 -0.21
N LEU A 20 -6.08 -20.05 -1.50
CA LEU A 20 -5.17 -19.24 -2.29
C LEU A 20 -5.69 -17.80 -2.40
N LEU A 21 -6.97 -17.62 -2.76
CA LEU A 21 -7.60 -16.32 -2.91
C LEU A 21 -7.60 -15.54 -1.58
N ALA A 22 -8.01 -16.18 -0.49
CA ALA A 22 -7.99 -15.56 0.84
C ALA A 22 -6.55 -15.20 1.27
N GLY A 23 -5.57 -16.05 0.97
CA GLY A 23 -4.16 -15.78 1.24
C GLY A 23 -3.65 -14.54 0.50
N LEU A 24 -3.94 -14.41 -0.80
CA LEU A 24 -3.56 -13.26 -1.61
C LEU A 24 -4.18 -11.95 -1.08
N LEU A 25 -5.47 -11.98 -0.73
CA LEU A 25 -6.18 -10.82 -0.19
C LEU A 25 -5.65 -10.43 1.20
N ASN A 26 -5.42 -11.40 2.08
CA ASN A 26 -4.84 -11.18 3.41
C ASN A 26 -3.42 -10.64 3.35
N ALA A 27 -2.67 -10.98 2.31
CA ALA A 27 -1.33 -10.45 2.07
C ALA A 27 -1.33 -9.04 1.45
N GLY A 28 -2.51 -8.47 1.12
CA GLY A 28 -2.70 -7.08 0.69
C GLY A 28 -2.82 -6.86 -0.81
N LEU A 29 -3.10 -7.91 -1.59
CA LEU A 29 -3.38 -7.77 -3.03
C LEU A 29 -4.74 -7.07 -3.26
N SER A 30 -4.91 -6.40 -4.40
CA SER A 30 -6.23 -5.92 -4.83
C SER A 30 -7.18 -7.10 -5.08
N THR A 31 -8.48 -6.88 -4.84
CA THR A 31 -9.46 -7.96 -5.02
C THR A 31 -9.54 -8.38 -6.49
N SER A 32 -9.42 -7.43 -7.41
CA SER A 32 -9.41 -7.70 -8.85
C SER A 32 -8.22 -8.58 -9.28
N ASP A 33 -7.01 -8.29 -8.80
CA ASP A 33 -5.83 -9.10 -9.13
C ASP A 33 -5.87 -10.47 -8.45
N ALA A 34 -6.38 -10.55 -7.21
CA ALA A 34 -6.53 -11.81 -6.49
C ALA A 34 -7.53 -12.74 -7.20
N ILE A 35 -8.69 -12.22 -7.62
CA ILE A 35 -9.69 -12.98 -8.41
C ILE A 35 -9.10 -13.43 -9.74
N ALA A 36 -8.33 -12.58 -10.41
CA ALA A 36 -7.69 -12.95 -11.67
C ALA A 36 -6.72 -14.14 -11.50
N LEU A 37 -5.87 -14.10 -10.47
CA LEU A 37 -4.96 -15.23 -10.15
C LEU A 37 -5.73 -16.47 -9.70
N GLY A 38 -6.77 -16.30 -8.87
CA GLY A 38 -7.63 -17.39 -8.43
C GLY A 38 -8.34 -18.09 -9.59
N ARG A 39 -8.80 -17.33 -10.59
CA ARG A 39 -9.44 -17.87 -11.80
C ARG A 39 -8.48 -18.69 -12.63
N VAL A 40 -7.24 -18.25 -12.82
CA VAL A 40 -6.23 -19.03 -13.53
C VAL A 40 -5.95 -20.36 -12.82
N ALA A 41 -5.83 -20.34 -11.49
CA ALA A 41 -5.65 -21.56 -10.71
C ALA A 41 -6.89 -22.47 -10.79
N ALA A 42 -8.11 -21.93 -10.71
CA ALA A 42 -9.37 -22.68 -10.79
C ALA A 42 -9.50 -23.43 -12.11
N VAL A 43 -9.29 -22.75 -13.25
CA VAL A 43 -9.37 -23.37 -14.59
C VAL A 43 -8.36 -24.52 -14.72
N LYS A 44 -7.14 -24.35 -14.24
CA LYS A 44 -6.11 -25.40 -14.28
C LYS A 44 -6.41 -26.59 -13.36
N LEU A 45 -7.13 -26.34 -12.29
CA LEU A 45 -7.63 -27.40 -11.40
C LEU A 45 -8.91 -28.07 -11.92
N GLY A 46 -9.44 -27.67 -13.08
CA GLY A 46 -10.65 -28.26 -13.69
C GLY A 46 -11.95 -27.67 -13.16
N LEU A 47 -11.93 -26.50 -12.58
CA LEU A 47 -13.10 -25.75 -12.11
C LEU A 47 -13.46 -24.67 -13.14
N ASP A 48 -14.10 -25.07 -14.24
CA ASP A 48 -14.33 -24.17 -15.40
C ASP A 48 -15.41 -23.09 -15.16
N ALA A 49 -16.35 -23.33 -14.24
CA ALA A 49 -17.51 -22.46 -14.00
C ALA A 49 -17.53 -21.92 -12.56
N VAL A 50 -16.40 -21.42 -12.07
CA VAL A 50 -16.32 -20.81 -10.73
C VAL A 50 -16.68 -19.35 -10.77
N GLU A 51 -17.62 -18.95 -9.93
CA GLU A 51 -17.94 -17.56 -9.65
C GLU A 51 -17.24 -17.09 -8.38
N PHE A 52 -16.64 -15.91 -8.46
CA PHE A 52 -16.00 -15.23 -7.32
C PHE A 52 -16.87 -14.06 -6.90
N VAL A 53 -17.35 -14.11 -5.66
CA VAL A 53 -18.17 -13.05 -5.08
C VAL A 53 -17.41 -12.39 -3.96
N ASP A 54 -17.19 -11.08 -4.08
CA ASP A 54 -16.60 -10.27 -3.03
C ASP A 54 -17.68 -9.69 -2.11
N LEU A 55 -17.51 -9.84 -0.81
CA LEU A 55 -18.34 -9.25 0.25
C LEU A 55 -17.56 -8.25 1.11
N GLY A 56 -16.48 -7.68 0.58
CA GLY A 56 -15.62 -6.73 1.24
C GLY A 56 -14.65 -7.37 2.24
N ARG A 57 -15.13 -7.95 3.34
CA ARG A 57 -14.29 -8.64 4.34
C ARG A 57 -14.42 -10.17 4.32
N SER A 58 -15.08 -10.69 3.31
CA SER A 58 -15.17 -12.12 3.02
C SER A 58 -15.20 -12.31 1.52
N VAL A 59 -14.62 -13.39 1.05
CA VAL A 59 -14.72 -13.81 -0.33
C VAL A 59 -15.46 -15.13 -0.39
N LEU A 60 -16.37 -15.24 -1.35
CA LEU A 60 -17.08 -16.47 -1.65
C LEU A 60 -16.61 -17.00 -3.00
N ILE A 61 -16.51 -18.32 -3.05
CA ILE A 61 -16.34 -19.06 -4.30
C ILE A 61 -17.57 -19.93 -4.46
N GLN A 62 -18.25 -19.80 -5.59
CA GLN A 62 -19.41 -20.61 -5.94
C GLN A 62 -19.09 -21.46 -7.17
N HIS A 63 -19.40 -22.73 -7.08
CA HIS A 63 -19.21 -23.67 -8.17
C HIS A 63 -20.43 -24.59 -8.29
N GLY A 64 -20.95 -24.73 -9.53
CA GLY A 64 -22.03 -25.65 -9.86
C GLY A 64 -21.49 -27.07 -10.06
N HIS A 65 -21.96 -28.01 -9.23
CA HIS A 65 -21.59 -29.40 -9.36
C HIS A 65 -22.45 -30.11 -10.45
N PRO A 66 -21.96 -31.20 -11.04
CA PRO A 66 -22.67 -31.96 -12.07
C PRO A 66 -24.04 -32.52 -11.62
N ASP A 67 -24.24 -32.65 -10.31
CA ASP A 67 -25.50 -33.07 -9.69
C ASP A 67 -26.55 -31.94 -9.59
N GLY A 68 -26.24 -30.75 -10.12
CA GLY A 68 -27.10 -29.57 -10.08
C GLY A 68 -27.03 -28.81 -8.75
N GLN A 69 -26.23 -29.22 -7.78
CA GLN A 69 -26.03 -28.50 -6.54
C GLN A 69 -24.98 -27.38 -6.73
N VAL A 70 -25.23 -26.23 -6.12
CA VAL A 70 -24.25 -25.14 -6.05
C VAL A 70 -23.58 -25.19 -4.69
N ARG A 71 -22.27 -25.38 -4.69
CA ARG A 71 -21.48 -25.27 -3.46
C ARG A 71 -20.89 -23.90 -3.33
N THR A 72 -20.94 -23.37 -2.12
CA THR A 72 -20.35 -22.09 -1.75
C THR A 72 -19.32 -22.27 -0.66
N VAL A 73 -18.10 -21.82 -0.92
CA VAL A 73 -17.01 -21.78 0.07
C VAL A 73 -16.73 -20.32 0.44
N SER A 74 -16.80 -20.01 1.74
CA SER A 74 -16.54 -18.65 2.27
C SER A 74 -15.23 -18.63 3.03
N ARG A 75 -14.46 -17.53 2.85
CA ARG A 75 -13.25 -17.26 3.61
C ARG A 75 -13.20 -15.81 4.10
N PRO A 76 -12.89 -15.56 5.37
CA PRO A 76 -12.69 -14.22 5.88
C PRO A 76 -11.40 -13.62 5.32
N VAL A 77 -11.43 -12.30 5.08
CA VAL A 77 -10.32 -11.55 4.50
C VAL A 77 -10.01 -10.31 5.32
N GLY A 78 -8.73 -10.10 5.64
CA GLY A 78 -8.19 -8.87 6.20
C GLY A 78 -7.65 -7.98 5.08
N LEU A 79 -8.04 -6.71 5.07
CA LEU A 79 -7.64 -5.76 4.01
C LEU A 79 -6.54 -4.79 4.45
N ASP A 80 -6.03 -4.92 5.68
CA ASP A 80 -5.32 -3.84 6.37
C ASP A 80 -3.80 -3.96 6.37
N SER A 81 -3.24 -5.05 5.85
CA SER A 81 -1.79 -5.30 5.83
C SER A 81 -1.28 -5.57 4.43
N ILE A 82 0.01 -5.28 4.19
CA ILE A 82 0.73 -5.76 3.02
C ILE A 82 1.97 -6.53 3.45
N ASN A 83 2.21 -7.67 2.80
CA ASN A 83 3.40 -8.47 2.99
C ASN A 83 3.90 -8.94 1.61
N CYS A 84 4.93 -8.25 1.12
CA CYS A 84 5.44 -8.46 -0.23
C CYS A 84 6.01 -9.87 -0.45
N GLU A 85 6.68 -10.45 0.55
CA GLU A 85 7.26 -11.79 0.40
C GLU A 85 6.19 -12.89 0.45
N GLN A 86 5.16 -12.69 1.25
CA GLN A 86 3.99 -13.56 1.27
C GLN A 86 3.26 -13.53 -0.07
N LEU A 87 3.06 -12.33 -0.65
CA LEU A 87 2.47 -12.17 -1.98
C LEU A 87 3.31 -12.86 -3.06
N ARG A 88 4.64 -12.74 -3.00
CA ARG A 88 5.53 -13.44 -3.91
C ARG A 88 5.37 -14.95 -3.82
N ALA A 89 5.39 -15.48 -2.60
CA ALA A 89 5.27 -16.92 -2.37
C ALA A 89 3.91 -17.46 -2.86
N LEU A 90 2.81 -16.77 -2.57
CA LEU A 90 1.48 -17.15 -3.06
C LEU A 90 1.36 -17.03 -4.59
N THR A 91 1.97 -16.00 -5.20
CA THR A 91 2.01 -15.87 -6.66
C THR A 91 2.83 -17.01 -7.30
N LEU A 92 3.91 -17.45 -6.66
CA LEU A 92 4.67 -18.61 -7.10
C LEU A 92 3.84 -19.91 -7.02
N VAL A 93 3.11 -20.11 -5.92
CA VAL A 93 2.18 -21.24 -5.78
C VAL A 93 1.15 -21.22 -6.89
N CYS A 94 0.55 -20.06 -7.18
CA CYS A 94 -0.38 -19.91 -8.30
C CYS A 94 0.25 -20.29 -9.65
N LYS A 95 1.50 -19.84 -9.91
CA LYS A 95 2.24 -20.21 -11.13
C LYS A 95 2.52 -21.71 -11.22
N GLN A 96 2.92 -22.34 -10.13
CA GLN A 96 3.18 -23.79 -10.06
C GLN A 96 1.91 -24.62 -10.30
N ILE A 97 0.77 -24.20 -9.73
CA ILE A 97 -0.54 -24.80 -10.02
C ILE A 97 -0.86 -24.62 -11.52
N SER A 98 -0.66 -23.42 -12.06
CA SER A 98 -0.95 -23.11 -13.47
C SER A 98 -0.07 -23.90 -14.45
N ALA A 99 1.18 -24.18 -14.07
CA ALA A 99 2.12 -25.02 -14.84
C ALA A 99 1.87 -26.52 -14.69
N GLY A 100 1.01 -26.93 -13.74
CA GLY A 100 0.79 -28.36 -13.41
C GLY A 100 1.95 -28.99 -12.62
N GLU A 101 2.83 -28.16 -12.05
CA GLU A 101 3.98 -28.61 -11.25
C GLU A 101 3.58 -28.95 -9.80
N LEU A 102 2.45 -28.42 -9.34
CA LEU A 102 1.94 -28.63 -7.99
C LEU A 102 0.60 -29.37 -8.06
N ASP A 103 0.55 -30.53 -7.41
CA ASP A 103 -0.65 -31.35 -7.34
C ASP A 103 -1.62 -30.84 -6.28
N ILE A 104 -2.90 -31.17 -6.44
CA ILE A 104 -3.99 -30.77 -5.56
C ILE A 104 -3.76 -31.19 -4.10
N GLN A 105 -3.12 -32.34 -3.88
CA GLN A 105 -2.83 -32.84 -2.53
C GLN A 105 -1.74 -32.06 -1.81
N THR A 106 -0.78 -31.48 -2.56
CA THR A 106 0.36 -30.73 -2.00
C THR A 106 0.14 -29.22 -2.00
N ALA A 107 -0.83 -28.73 -2.77
CA ALA A 107 -1.17 -27.30 -2.88
C ALA A 107 -1.58 -26.66 -1.54
N PRO A 108 -2.43 -27.27 -0.68
CA PRO A 108 -2.79 -26.70 0.61
C PRO A 108 -1.58 -26.42 1.51
N ASP A 109 -0.64 -27.36 1.58
CA ASP A 109 0.58 -27.23 2.38
C ASP A 109 1.50 -26.13 1.83
N ALA A 110 1.58 -25.99 0.51
CA ALA A 110 2.34 -24.93 -0.13
C ALA A 110 1.73 -23.55 0.15
N ILE A 111 0.40 -23.42 0.05
CA ILE A 111 -0.34 -22.20 0.39
C ILE A 111 -0.15 -21.86 1.86
N GLN A 112 -0.29 -22.81 2.77
CA GLN A 112 -0.13 -22.59 4.20
C GLN A 112 1.30 -22.17 4.56
N ARG A 113 2.32 -22.79 3.96
CA ARG A 113 3.72 -22.35 4.11
C ARG A 113 3.93 -20.92 3.60
N ALA A 114 3.33 -20.57 2.45
CA ALA A 114 3.38 -19.20 1.93
C ALA A 114 2.68 -18.20 2.88
N MET A 115 1.52 -18.56 3.42
CA MET A 115 0.76 -17.72 4.38
C MET A 115 1.47 -17.58 5.73
N SER A 116 2.32 -18.51 6.13
CA SER A 116 3.10 -18.45 7.38
C SER A 116 4.29 -17.48 7.32
N ILE A 117 4.64 -16.98 6.13
CA ILE A 117 5.75 -16.04 5.95
C ILE A 117 5.41 -14.72 6.65
N THR A 118 6.16 -14.38 7.68
CA THR A 118 6.01 -13.12 8.41
C THR A 118 7.16 -12.16 8.08
N ALA A 119 6.83 -10.89 7.90
CA ALA A 119 7.84 -9.86 7.74
C ALA A 119 8.61 -9.66 9.07
N ASN A 120 9.92 -9.50 8.98
CA ASN A 120 10.72 -9.19 10.16
C ASN A 120 10.45 -7.75 10.61
N LYS A 121 9.89 -7.60 11.82
CA LYS A 121 9.46 -6.31 12.38
C LYS A 121 10.61 -5.30 12.51
N TRP A 122 11.83 -5.76 12.79
CA TRP A 122 12.99 -4.88 12.93
C TRP A 122 13.45 -4.34 11.58
N TRP A 123 13.46 -5.17 10.53
CA TRP A 123 13.72 -4.72 9.17
C TRP A 123 12.66 -3.76 8.68
N ALA A 124 11.38 -4.04 8.96
CA ALA A 124 10.29 -3.13 8.63
C ALA A 124 10.46 -1.77 9.33
N LEU A 125 10.87 -1.76 10.61
CA LEU A 125 11.12 -0.54 11.35
C LEU A 125 12.28 0.28 10.75
N ILE A 126 13.39 -0.39 10.41
CA ILE A 126 14.52 0.25 9.73
C ILE A 126 14.11 0.83 8.38
N GLY A 127 13.36 0.06 7.60
CA GLY A 127 12.81 0.52 6.32
C GLY A 127 11.95 1.77 6.46
N LEU A 128 11.03 1.79 7.42
CA LEU A 128 10.18 2.95 7.71
C LEU A 128 11.00 4.17 8.18
N ALA A 129 12.01 3.98 9.01
CA ALA A 129 12.87 5.07 9.47
C ALA A 129 13.67 5.68 8.30
N ILE A 130 14.26 4.85 7.43
CA ILE A 130 14.97 5.31 6.22
C ILE A 130 14.01 6.00 5.27
N LEU A 131 12.79 5.45 5.07
CA LEU A 131 11.76 6.06 4.23
C LEU A 131 11.39 7.45 4.76
N ALA A 132 11.14 7.59 6.08
CA ALA A 132 10.82 8.87 6.71
C ALA A 132 11.96 9.88 6.54
N PHE A 133 13.21 9.45 6.70
CA PHE A 133 14.39 10.28 6.46
C PHE A 133 14.45 10.78 5.00
N CYS A 134 14.27 9.89 4.02
CA CYS A 134 14.27 10.24 2.60
C CYS A 134 13.14 11.22 2.24
N ILE A 135 11.94 10.98 2.80
CA ILE A 135 10.79 11.88 2.58
C ILE A 135 11.09 13.27 3.18
N ALA A 136 11.63 13.32 4.41
CA ALA A 136 11.95 14.58 5.07
C ALA A 136 12.92 15.43 4.24
N LEU A 137 13.96 14.82 3.69
CA LEU A 137 14.90 15.50 2.80
C LEU A 137 14.20 16.00 1.53
N GLN A 138 13.32 15.21 0.92
CA GLN A 138 12.58 15.61 -0.29
C GLN A 138 11.58 16.74 -0.02
N VAL A 139 11.06 16.85 1.20
CA VAL A 139 10.19 17.94 1.66
C VAL A 139 10.99 19.19 2.08
N GLY A 140 12.34 19.14 2.02
CA GLY A 140 13.20 20.31 2.23
C GLY A 140 13.87 20.39 3.60
N ALA A 141 13.85 19.31 4.40
CA ALA A 141 14.67 19.24 5.60
C ALA A 141 16.16 19.20 5.26
N ASN A 142 16.99 19.74 6.12
CA ASN A 142 18.42 19.48 6.08
C ASN A 142 18.74 18.11 6.71
N TRP A 143 19.99 17.64 6.57
CA TRP A 143 20.42 16.31 7.02
C TRP A 143 20.17 16.06 8.53
N MET A 144 20.43 17.05 9.36
CA MET A 144 20.24 16.93 10.82
C MET A 144 18.75 16.91 11.16
N THR A 145 17.96 17.77 10.53
CA THR A 145 16.50 17.83 10.72
C THR A 145 15.82 16.54 10.25
N ALA A 146 16.30 15.91 9.16
CA ALA A 146 15.73 14.69 8.63
C ALA A 146 15.87 13.47 9.56
N LEU A 147 16.82 13.49 10.51
CA LEU A 147 16.93 12.47 11.55
C LEU A 147 15.73 12.48 12.51
N GLY A 148 15.13 13.67 12.75
CA GLY A 148 13.95 13.79 13.60
C GLY A 148 12.78 12.94 13.12
N PRO A 149 12.28 13.10 11.88
CA PRO A 149 11.26 12.23 11.27
C PRO A 149 11.57 10.74 11.33
N ALA A 150 12.82 10.32 11.14
CA ALA A 150 13.22 8.92 11.28
C ALA A 150 12.99 8.40 12.71
N LEU A 151 13.41 9.15 13.73
CA LEU A 151 13.20 8.80 15.14
C LEU A 151 11.73 8.82 15.53
N VAL A 152 10.99 9.83 15.07
CA VAL A 152 9.53 9.91 15.27
C VAL A 152 8.85 8.70 14.67
N GLN A 153 9.22 8.29 13.44
CA GLN A 153 8.62 7.14 12.78
C GLN A 153 8.87 5.82 13.52
N VAL A 154 10.04 5.67 14.16
CA VAL A 154 10.29 4.53 15.05
C VAL A 154 9.30 4.50 16.20
N SER A 155 9.10 5.63 16.89
CA SER A 155 8.17 5.73 18.02
C SER A 155 6.72 5.49 17.61
N VAL A 156 6.30 6.04 16.49
CA VAL A 156 4.96 5.83 15.89
C VAL A 156 4.74 4.35 15.54
N SER A 157 5.74 3.68 14.98
CA SER A 157 5.65 2.25 14.65
C SER A 157 5.57 1.38 15.89
N LEU A 158 6.34 1.68 16.93
CA LEU A 158 6.27 0.98 18.22
C LEU A 158 4.88 1.13 18.85
N MET A 159 4.30 2.34 18.83
CA MET A 159 2.94 2.58 19.31
C MET A 159 1.91 1.77 18.53
N GLY A 160 2.06 1.68 17.21
CA GLY A 160 1.21 0.83 16.36
C GLY A 160 1.27 -0.65 16.75
N TRP A 161 2.46 -1.17 17.07
CA TRP A 161 2.63 -2.56 17.54
C TRP A 161 1.99 -2.81 18.90
N ILE A 162 2.14 -1.86 19.83
CA ILE A 162 1.50 -1.94 21.15
C ILE A 162 -0.01 -1.92 20.99
N GLY A 163 -0.56 -0.96 20.24
CA GLY A 163 -1.99 -0.84 19.99
C GLY A 163 -2.60 -2.09 19.35
N GLY A 164 -1.87 -2.70 18.38
CA GLY A 164 -2.27 -3.96 17.76
C GLY A 164 -2.28 -5.15 18.73
N ARG A 165 -1.35 -5.19 19.71
CA ARG A 165 -1.30 -6.27 20.73
C ARG A 165 -2.44 -6.21 21.73
N ILE A 166 -2.85 -5.02 22.12
CA ILE A 166 -3.95 -4.82 23.09
C ILE A 166 -5.31 -4.66 22.42
N ALA A 167 -5.38 -4.96 21.11
CA ALA A 167 -6.60 -4.96 20.30
C ALA A 167 -7.42 -3.64 20.38
N ILE A 168 -6.75 -2.49 20.48
CA ILE A 168 -7.39 -1.18 20.37
C ILE A 168 -7.95 -0.97 18.97
N PRO A 169 -9.17 -0.44 18.79
CA PRO A 169 -9.70 -0.10 17.48
C PRO A 169 -8.78 0.83 16.69
N ARG A 170 -8.63 0.60 15.39
CA ARG A 170 -7.64 1.25 14.53
C ARG A 170 -7.69 2.78 14.58
N LEU A 171 -8.88 3.37 14.66
CA LEU A 171 -9.05 4.82 14.78
C LEU A 171 -8.25 5.38 15.97
N PHE A 172 -8.39 4.76 17.14
CA PHE A 172 -7.69 5.20 18.35
C PHE A 172 -6.20 4.92 18.30
N VAL A 173 -5.78 3.81 17.65
CA VAL A 173 -4.35 3.53 17.45
C VAL A 173 -3.72 4.64 16.61
N VAL A 174 -4.36 5.04 15.51
CA VAL A 174 -3.84 6.11 14.64
C VAL A 174 -3.86 7.47 15.35
N ALA A 175 -4.91 7.77 16.13
CA ALA A 175 -4.96 8.99 16.93
C ALA A 175 -3.82 9.05 17.96
N LEU A 176 -3.57 7.94 18.67
CA LEU A 176 -2.45 7.84 19.62
C LEU A 176 -1.08 7.95 18.91
N GLN A 177 -0.94 7.36 17.72
CA GLN A 177 0.26 7.51 16.91
C GLN A 177 0.52 8.98 16.54
N CYS A 178 -0.51 9.75 16.21
CA CYS A 178 -0.39 11.19 15.96
C CYS A 178 0.05 11.94 17.22
N MET A 179 -0.49 11.60 18.39
CA MET A 179 -0.11 12.22 19.67
C MET A 179 1.34 11.89 20.03
N VAL A 180 1.75 10.63 19.93
CA VAL A 180 3.14 10.19 20.18
C VAL A 180 4.11 10.91 19.23
N CYS A 181 3.73 11.03 17.96
CA CYS A 181 4.51 11.78 16.96
C CYS A 181 4.81 13.22 17.46
N ALA A 182 3.78 13.93 17.89
CA ALA A 182 3.94 15.32 18.36
C ALA A 182 4.77 15.43 19.63
N VAL A 183 4.56 14.53 20.60
CA VAL A 183 5.32 14.52 21.85
C VAL A 183 6.82 14.27 21.59
N VAL A 184 7.12 13.27 20.74
CA VAL A 184 8.50 12.98 20.38
C VAL A 184 9.14 14.12 19.58
N ALA A 185 8.41 14.69 18.60
CA ALA A 185 8.90 15.83 17.83
C ALA A 185 9.18 17.04 18.73
N ALA A 186 8.28 17.37 19.66
CA ALA A 186 8.49 18.43 20.65
C ALA A 186 9.71 18.16 21.54
N GLY A 187 9.87 16.93 22.03
CA GLY A 187 11.04 16.52 22.82
C GLY A 187 12.36 16.70 22.07
N LEU A 188 12.41 16.33 20.78
CA LEU A 188 13.60 16.50 19.94
C LEU A 188 13.96 17.99 19.75
N VAL A 189 12.98 18.86 19.67
CA VAL A 189 13.19 20.32 19.57
C VAL A 189 13.68 20.89 20.90
N VAL A 190 13.04 20.53 22.03
CA VAL A 190 13.40 21.01 23.37
C VAL A 190 14.81 20.57 23.76
N THR A 191 15.22 19.36 23.40
CA THR A 191 16.58 18.85 23.69
C THR A 191 17.65 19.41 22.74
N GLY A 192 17.28 20.20 21.74
CA GLY A 192 18.21 20.74 20.75
C GLY A 192 18.80 19.70 19.79
N LEU A 193 18.31 18.46 19.83
CA LEU A 193 18.75 17.39 18.92
C LEU A 193 18.34 17.66 17.47
N VAL A 194 17.28 18.42 17.27
CA VAL A 194 16.79 18.83 15.95
C VAL A 194 16.62 20.35 15.93
N ALA A 195 17.40 21.01 15.09
CA ALA A 195 17.48 22.47 15.02
C ALA A 195 16.35 23.16 14.25
N SER A 196 15.34 22.42 13.79
CA SER A 196 14.27 22.94 12.96
C SER A 196 12.88 22.57 13.49
N PRO A 197 11.83 23.33 13.09
CA PRO A 197 10.51 23.14 13.65
C PRO A 197 10.05 21.68 13.51
N GLY A 198 9.52 21.12 14.59
CA GLY A 198 8.97 19.77 14.64
C GLY A 198 7.84 19.52 13.63
N ALA A 199 7.40 20.56 12.92
CA ALA A 199 6.42 20.50 11.84
C ALA A 199 6.78 19.52 10.73
N VAL A 200 8.05 19.47 10.29
CA VAL A 200 8.50 18.53 9.26
C VAL A 200 8.39 17.09 9.75
N ALA A 201 8.79 16.82 11.01
CA ALA A 201 8.69 15.50 11.61
C ALA A 201 7.22 15.05 11.71
N ILE A 202 6.33 15.94 12.13
CA ILE A 202 4.89 15.70 12.22
C ILE A 202 4.32 15.44 10.83
N ALA A 203 4.60 16.30 9.85
CA ALA A 203 4.10 16.17 8.49
C ALA A 203 4.51 14.82 7.87
N VAL A 204 5.78 14.44 7.97
CA VAL A 204 6.30 13.18 7.41
C VAL A 204 5.66 11.97 8.10
N ALA A 205 5.56 11.97 9.43
CA ALA A 205 4.96 10.85 10.14
C ALA A 205 3.46 10.70 9.80
N TRP A 206 2.72 11.80 9.64
CA TRP A 206 1.33 11.75 9.22
C TRP A 206 1.17 11.30 7.76
N MET A 207 2.10 11.65 6.86
CA MET A 207 2.15 11.09 5.51
C MET A 207 2.21 9.57 5.52
N LEU A 208 3.02 9.00 6.40
CA LEU A 208 3.20 7.55 6.50
C LEU A 208 2.06 6.84 7.22
N LEU A 209 1.21 7.55 7.97
CA LEU A 209 -0.01 6.99 8.57
C LEU A 209 -1.16 6.81 7.58
N VAL A 210 -1.14 7.53 6.46
CA VAL A 210 -2.14 7.33 5.39
C VAL A 210 -1.93 5.95 4.77
N PRO A 211 -2.95 5.07 4.76
CA PRO A 211 -2.82 3.70 4.29
C PRO A 211 -2.82 3.62 2.76
N GLN A 212 -1.71 3.96 2.14
CA GLN A 212 -1.56 4.05 0.69
C GLN A 212 -1.93 2.79 -0.09
N PRO A 213 -1.56 1.56 0.36
CA PRO A 213 -1.98 0.35 -0.35
C PRO A 213 -3.49 0.23 -0.44
N GLN A 214 -4.22 0.60 0.62
CA GLN A 214 -5.68 0.58 0.64
C GLN A 214 -6.27 1.62 -0.31
N VAL A 215 -5.69 2.82 -0.37
CA VAL A 215 -6.13 3.89 -1.29
C VAL A 215 -5.99 3.44 -2.75
N ILE A 216 -4.85 2.91 -3.14
CA ILE A 216 -4.59 2.46 -4.50
C ILE A 216 -5.47 1.26 -4.87
N ASN A 217 -5.50 0.25 -4.00
CA ASN A 217 -6.31 -0.94 -4.25
C ASN A 217 -7.81 -0.62 -4.26
N MET A 218 -8.27 0.35 -3.46
CA MET A 218 -9.64 0.87 -3.50
C MET A 218 -9.99 1.39 -4.89
N VAL A 219 -9.13 2.22 -5.48
CA VAL A 219 -9.37 2.79 -6.82
C VAL A 219 -9.29 1.70 -7.89
N ILE A 220 -8.33 0.78 -7.80
CA ILE A 220 -8.22 -0.36 -8.72
C ILE A 220 -9.47 -1.24 -8.66
N ASP A 221 -9.95 -1.57 -7.47
CA ASP A 221 -11.15 -2.40 -7.29
C ASP A 221 -12.41 -1.66 -7.79
N ALA A 222 -12.52 -0.35 -7.55
CA ALA A 222 -13.62 0.47 -8.05
C ALA A 222 -13.68 0.52 -9.59
N ILE A 223 -12.53 0.71 -10.26
CA ILE A 223 -12.44 0.72 -11.73
C ILE A 223 -12.81 -0.66 -12.31
N ASN A 224 -12.46 -1.74 -11.62
CA ASN A 224 -12.80 -3.11 -12.04
C ASN A 224 -14.19 -3.56 -11.56
N THR A 225 -15.07 -2.62 -11.18
CA THR A 225 -16.47 -2.85 -10.79
C THR A 225 -16.67 -3.69 -9.53
N LEU A 226 -15.65 -3.88 -8.71
CA LEU A 226 -15.70 -4.56 -7.41
C LEU A 226 -16.07 -3.57 -6.31
N GLN A 227 -17.31 -3.11 -6.35
CA GLN A 227 -17.79 -1.99 -5.53
C GLN A 227 -17.73 -2.27 -4.02
N LEU A 228 -18.05 -3.49 -3.59
CA LEU A 228 -18.02 -3.86 -2.17
C LEU A 228 -16.60 -3.91 -1.62
N ALA A 229 -15.63 -4.44 -2.37
CA ALA A 229 -14.21 -4.37 -2.00
C ALA A 229 -13.73 -2.93 -1.92
N ALA A 230 -14.04 -2.11 -2.93
CA ALA A 230 -13.69 -0.71 -2.95
C ALA A 230 -14.27 0.05 -1.74
N LEU A 231 -15.55 -0.19 -1.41
CA LEU A 231 -16.22 0.42 -0.26
C LEU A 231 -15.61 -0.03 1.07
N ALA A 232 -15.28 -1.31 1.23
CA ALA A 232 -14.63 -1.82 2.43
C ALA A 232 -13.24 -1.19 2.66
N ARG A 233 -12.45 -1.02 1.57
CA ARG A 233 -11.16 -0.31 1.62
C ARG A 233 -11.34 1.17 1.91
N PHE A 234 -12.34 1.82 1.31
CA PHE A 234 -12.70 3.21 1.61
C PHE A 234 -13.01 3.39 3.10
N ALA A 235 -13.81 2.52 3.69
CA ALA A 235 -14.10 2.56 5.12
C ALA A 235 -12.83 2.42 5.98
N SER A 236 -11.90 1.52 5.61
CA SER A 236 -10.60 1.38 6.29
C SER A 236 -9.74 2.66 6.17
N VAL A 237 -9.72 3.29 5.00
CA VAL A 237 -9.03 4.57 4.77
C VAL A 237 -9.68 5.69 5.59
N ALA A 238 -11.02 5.78 5.56
CA ALA A 238 -11.76 6.79 6.30
C ALA A 238 -11.51 6.69 7.82
N VAL A 239 -11.44 5.48 8.37
CA VAL A 239 -11.10 5.24 9.80
C VAL A 239 -9.69 5.72 10.11
N ALA A 240 -8.70 5.43 9.23
CA ALA A 240 -7.33 5.89 9.44
C ALA A 240 -7.22 7.42 9.36
N VAL A 241 -7.81 8.03 8.32
CA VAL A 241 -7.85 9.50 8.17
C VAL A 241 -8.60 10.15 9.33
N GLY A 242 -9.72 9.58 9.76
CA GLY A 242 -10.44 10.03 10.96
C GLY A 242 -9.56 10.00 12.21
N GLY A 243 -8.75 8.96 12.39
CA GLY A 243 -7.75 8.87 13.46
C GLY A 243 -6.70 9.98 13.38
N ILE A 244 -6.19 10.28 12.17
CA ILE A 244 -5.25 11.39 11.93
C ILE A 244 -5.90 12.72 12.29
N LEU A 245 -7.15 12.95 11.87
CA LEU A 245 -7.87 14.19 12.15
C LEU A 245 -8.11 14.37 13.66
N VAL A 246 -8.59 13.33 14.35
CA VAL A 246 -8.85 13.37 15.79
C VAL A 246 -7.55 13.55 16.58
N GLY A 247 -6.52 12.75 16.28
CA GLY A 247 -5.22 12.85 16.94
C GLY A 247 -4.52 14.17 16.65
N GLY A 248 -4.56 14.61 15.39
CA GLY A 248 -4.00 15.90 14.97
C GLY A 248 -4.73 17.08 15.63
N ALA A 249 -6.07 17.04 15.71
CA ALA A 249 -6.87 18.03 16.41
C ALA A 249 -6.46 18.17 17.87
N ALA A 250 -6.33 17.04 18.57
CA ALA A 250 -5.89 17.02 19.97
C ALA A 250 -4.49 17.62 20.13
N VAL A 251 -3.54 17.24 19.26
CA VAL A 251 -2.17 17.76 19.26
C VAL A 251 -2.14 19.28 19.10
N ILE A 252 -2.87 19.80 18.12
CA ILE A 252 -2.85 21.24 17.84
C ILE A 252 -3.58 22.00 18.94
N HIS A 253 -4.72 21.49 19.45
CA HIS A 253 -5.45 22.11 20.57
C HIS A 253 -4.55 22.24 21.81
N ILE A 254 -3.86 21.16 22.18
CA ILE A 254 -2.93 21.16 23.32
C ILE A 254 -1.70 22.04 23.01
N GLY A 255 -1.14 21.91 21.81
CA GLY A 255 0.04 22.66 21.37
C GLY A 255 -0.15 24.18 21.40
N ARG A 256 -1.35 24.69 21.07
CA ARG A 256 -1.71 26.12 21.15
C ARG A 256 -1.59 26.71 22.56
N GLN A 257 -1.62 25.90 23.59
CA GLN A 257 -1.38 26.38 24.96
C GLN A 257 0.08 26.69 25.24
N PHE A 258 1.00 26.20 24.38
CA PHE A 258 2.44 26.33 24.54
C PHE A 258 3.12 27.08 23.39
N VAL A 259 2.45 27.17 22.22
CA VAL A 259 3.01 27.80 21.01
C VAL A 259 1.93 28.60 20.30
N ASP A 260 2.18 29.88 20.06
CA ASP A 260 1.21 30.82 19.45
C ASP A 260 0.92 30.54 17.97
N LYS A 261 1.81 29.86 17.26
CA LYS A 261 1.64 29.52 15.84
C LYS A 261 2.06 28.08 15.56
N VAL A 262 1.24 27.40 14.75
CA VAL A 262 1.65 26.11 14.19
C VAL A 262 2.78 26.38 13.19
N PRO A 263 3.96 25.73 13.33
CA PRO A 263 5.07 25.94 12.41
C PRO A 263 4.70 25.48 11.00
N ASP A 264 4.92 26.34 10.00
CA ASP A 264 4.83 25.94 8.60
C ASP A 264 6.05 25.11 8.22
N PRO A 265 5.87 23.96 7.53
CA PRO A 265 6.99 23.23 6.99
C PRO A 265 7.64 24.07 5.88
N THR A 266 8.88 24.50 6.10
CA THR A 266 9.64 25.21 5.07
C THR A 266 10.01 24.26 3.94
N LEU A 267 9.40 24.42 2.79
CA LEU A 267 9.64 23.58 1.61
C LEU A 267 10.82 24.15 0.80
N LEU A 268 12.03 23.72 1.14
CA LEU A 268 13.20 23.97 0.30
C LEU A 268 13.31 22.86 -0.75
N SER A 269 13.32 23.21 -2.02
CA SER A 269 13.45 22.22 -3.08
C SER A 269 14.87 21.66 -3.11
N LEU A 270 15.01 20.35 -2.96
CA LEU A 270 16.29 19.65 -3.14
C LEU A 270 16.83 19.83 -4.58
N PRO A 271 18.16 19.92 -4.75
CA PRO A 271 18.78 19.75 -6.05
C PRO A 271 18.32 18.46 -6.75
N LEU A 272 18.07 18.53 -8.05
CA LEU A 272 17.50 17.43 -8.82
C LEU A 272 18.23 16.07 -8.62
N PRO A 273 19.58 15.99 -8.65
CA PRO A 273 20.27 14.72 -8.46
C PRO A 273 20.00 14.08 -7.09
N LEU A 274 19.95 14.92 -6.04
CA LEU A 274 19.66 14.45 -4.69
C LEU A 274 18.21 14.03 -4.54
N ALA A 275 17.25 14.75 -5.14
CA ALA A 275 15.85 14.37 -5.14
C ALA A 275 15.63 12.99 -5.80
N LEU A 276 16.32 12.73 -6.93
CA LEU A 276 16.28 11.44 -7.60
C LEU A 276 16.95 10.33 -6.80
N PHE A 277 18.10 10.60 -6.19
CA PHE A 277 18.80 9.65 -5.31
C PHE A 277 17.92 9.24 -4.12
N PHE A 278 17.31 10.21 -3.43
CA PHE A 278 16.43 9.90 -2.30
C PHE A 278 15.10 9.28 -2.71
N SER A 279 14.65 9.47 -3.95
CA SER A 279 13.51 8.72 -4.50
C SER A 279 13.86 7.24 -4.70
N LEU A 280 15.06 6.95 -5.22
CA LEU A 280 15.57 5.59 -5.35
C LEU A 280 15.65 4.89 -3.97
N ILE A 281 16.35 5.51 -3.02
CA ILE A 281 16.55 4.94 -1.68
C ILE A 281 15.23 4.83 -0.92
N GLY A 282 14.35 5.83 -1.03
CA GLY A 282 13.02 5.82 -0.42
C GLY A 282 12.14 4.67 -0.92
N ALA A 283 12.14 4.40 -2.23
CA ALA A 283 11.42 3.27 -2.81
C ALA A 283 11.99 1.91 -2.35
N MET A 284 13.33 1.80 -2.27
CA MET A 284 13.99 0.61 -1.71
C MET A 284 13.61 0.42 -0.23
N ALA A 285 13.63 1.49 0.55
CA ALA A 285 13.25 1.46 1.96
C ALA A 285 11.76 1.12 2.15
N ASN A 286 10.88 1.60 1.28
CA ASN A 286 9.46 1.23 1.26
C ASN A 286 9.27 -0.27 1.03
N ALA A 287 10.03 -0.88 0.10
CA ALA A 287 10.02 -2.32 -0.11
C ALA A 287 10.46 -3.10 1.14
N VAL A 288 11.54 -2.66 1.82
CA VAL A 288 12.00 -3.25 3.09
C VAL A 288 10.93 -3.12 4.18
N ALA A 289 10.30 -1.97 4.30
CA ALA A 289 9.24 -1.68 5.27
C ALA A 289 8.04 -2.64 5.14
N ASN A 290 7.75 -3.07 3.92
CA ASN A 290 6.65 -3.97 3.61
C ASN A 290 7.09 -5.45 3.42
N GLY A 291 8.23 -5.84 4.00
CA GLY A 291 8.70 -7.22 4.04
C GLY A 291 9.31 -7.72 2.72
N GLY A 292 9.70 -6.81 1.82
CA GLY A 292 10.39 -7.17 0.58
C GLY A 292 11.82 -7.67 0.82
N ARG A 293 12.27 -8.62 0.00
CA ARG A 293 13.66 -9.10 -0.05
C ARG A 293 14.44 -8.42 -1.18
N MET A 294 15.73 -8.76 -1.34
CA MET A 294 16.60 -8.19 -2.37
C MET A 294 16.03 -8.28 -3.78
N SER A 295 15.26 -9.34 -4.07
CA SER A 295 14.55 -9.52 -5.34
C SER A 295 13.48 -8.44 -5.62
N LEU A 296 12.98 -7.73 -4.59
CA LEU A 296 12.04 -6.62 -4.72
C LEU A 296 12.71 -5.27 -4.52
N ILE A 297 13.68 -5.17 -3.60
CA ILE A 297 14.27 -3.90 -3.18
C ILE A 297 14.87 -3.14 -4.37
N LEU A 298 15.74 -3.78 -5.15
CA LEU A 298 16.33 -3.15 -6.34
C LEU A 298 15.30 -2.78 -7.41
N PRO A 299 14.39 -3.67 -7.82
CA PRO A 299 13.34 -3.32 -8.76
C PRO A 299 12.43 -2.18 -8.27
N ALA A 300 12.06 -2.15 -7.01
CA ALA A 300 11.28 -1.06 -6.42
C ALA A 300 12.05 0.28 -6.52
N GLY A 301 13.35 0.28 -6.23
CA GLY A 301 14.20 1.45 -6.39
C GLY A 301 14.23 1.96 -7.83
N VAL A 302 14.41 1.07 -8.81
CA VAL A 302 14.41 1.43 -10.25
C VAL A 302 13.05 2.02 -10.66
N VAL A 303 11.96 1.38 -10.26
CA VAL A 303 10.60 1.88 -10.55
C VAL A 303 10.39 3.26 -9.92
N GLY A 304 10.79 3.44 -8.64
CA GLY A 304 10.70 4.71 -7.94
C GLY A 304 11.55 5.81 -8.59
N LEU A 305 12.76 5.49 -9.02
CA LEU A 305 13.62 6.42 -9.73
C LEU A 305 13.01 6.89 -11.06
N LEU A 306 12.54 5.96 -11.90
CA LEU A 306 11.92 6.28 -13.18
C LEU A 306 10.65 7.13 -13.00
N THR A 307 9.84 6.81 -12.01
CA THR A 307 8.66 7.59 -11.66
C THR A 307 9.03 8.99 -11.18
N ALA A 308 10.08 9.10 -10.36
CA ALA A 308 10.57 10.40 -9.88
C ALA A 308 11.15 11.25 -11.02
N ILE A 309 11.90 10.67 -11.96
CA ILE A 309 12.40 11.37 -13.15
C ILE A 309 11.23 11.96 -13.94
N CYS A 310 10.20 11.17 -14.20
CA CYS A 310 8.99 11.63 -14.89
C CYS A 310 8.31 12.77 -14.13
N ASN A 311 8.08 12.60 -12.83
CA ASN A 311 7.42 13.61 -12.01
C ASN A 311 8.20 14.93 -11.96
N GLN A 312 9.53 14.86 -11.76
CA GLN A 312 10.38 16.05 -11.72
C GLN A 312 10.45 16.75 -13.08
N PHE A 313 10.46 16.02 -14.17
CA PHE A 313 10.40 16.58 -15.52
C PHE A 313 9.08 17.32 -15.75
N LEU A 314 7.95 16.73 -15.35
CA LEU A 314 6.62 17.34 -15.50
C LEU A 314 6.46 18.58 -14.61
N THR A 315 6.92 18.52 -13.37
CA THR A 315 6.75 19.62 -12.41
C THR A 315 7.74 20.75 -12.60
N ARG A 316 9.04 20.45 -12.82
CA ARG A 316 10.09 21.46 -12.94
C ARG A 316 10.38 21.85 -14.40
N GLY A 317 10.23 20.92 -15.34
CA GLY A 317 10.51 21.17 -16.75
C GLY A 317 9.33 21.76 -17.50
N LEU A 318 8.11 21.29 -17.21
CA LEU A 318 6.88 21.74 -17.87
C LEU A 318 5.99 22.60 -16.97
N GLU A 319 6.42 22.89 -15.73
CA GLU A 319 5.70 23.67 -14.73
C GLU A 319 4.24 23.18 -14.51
N MET A 320 4.03 21.88 -14.71
CA MET A 320 2.72 21.26 -14.62
C MET A 320 2.24 21.22 -13.18
N HIS A 321 0.95 21.43 -12.98
CA HIS A 321 0.33 21.32 -11.66
C HIS A 321 0.58 19.92 -11.05
N THR A 322 0.92 19.88 -9.77
CA THR A 322 1.39 18.68 -9.04
C THR A 322 0.45 17.48 -9.17
N ALA A 323 -0.88 17.67 -9.14
CA ALA A 323 -1.84 16.59 -9.27
C ALA A 323 -1.80 15.91 -10.64
N TRP A 324 -1.68 16.67 -11.73
CA TRP A 324 -1.57 16.14 -13.09
C TRP A 324 -0.22 15.46 -13.32
N ALA A 325 0.86 16.07 -12.83
CA ALA A 325 2.19 15.47 -12.89
C ALA A 325 2.24 14.14 -12.14
N ALA A 326 1.62 14.07 -10.96
CA ALA A 326 1.49 12.83 -10.18
C ALA A 326 0.71 11.75 -10.94
N GLY A 327 -0.42 12.11 -11.57
CA GLY A 327 -1.23 11.19 -12.36
C GLY A 327 -0.50 10.60 -13.56
N ILE A 328 0.16 11.44 -14.36
CA ILE A 328 0.95 10.97 -15.52
C ILE A 328 2.11 10.10 -15.06
N SER A 329 2.80 10.49 -14.00
CA SER A 329 3.87 9.69 -13.39
C SER A 329 3.36 8.35 -12.87
N ALA A 330 2.13 8.30 -12.36
CA ALA A 330 1.48 7.06 -11.92
C ALA A 330 1.13 6.13 -13.09
N VAL A 331 0.79 6.67 -14.28
CA VAL A 331 0.65 5.84 -15.50
C VAL A 331 1.98 5.17 -15.85
N LEU A 332 3.08 5.91 -15.85
CA LEU A 332 4.41 5.35 -16.08
C LEU A 332 4.76 4.31 -15.02
N LEU A 333 4.45 4.60 -13.75
CA LEU A 333 4.64 3.67 -12.62
C LEU A 333 3.94 2.33 -12.87
N GLY A 334 2.66 2.35 -13.22
CA GLY A 334 1.88 1.14 -13.52
C GLY A 334 2.42 0.37 -14.73
N LEU A 335 2.80 1.10 -15.78
CA LEU A 335 3.38 0.52 -16.99
C LEU A 335 4.70 -0.22 -16.67
N VAL A 336 5.66 0.47 -16.06
CA VAL A 336 6.99 -0.10 -15.73
C VAL A 336 6.85 -1.25 -14.73
N ALA A 337 6.01 -1.10 -13.72
CA ALA A 337 5.73 -2.16 -12.75
C ALA A 337 5.23 -3.44 -13.43
N THR A 338 4.34 -3.32 -14.42
CA THR A 338 3.83 -4.49 -15.16
C THR A 338 4.92 -5.18 -15.98
N PHE A 339 5.78 -4.42 -16.66
CA PHE A 339 6.89 -5.02 -17.41
C PHE A 339 7.90 -5.74 -16.51
N LEU A 340 8.23 -5.14 -15.35
CA LEU A 340 9.14 -5.77 -14.38
C LEU A 340 8.52 -6.99 -13.70
N ALA A 341 7.25 -6.95 -13.38
CA ALA A 341 6.51 -8.04 -12.74
C ALA A 341 6.58 -9.36 -13.53
N ARG A 342 6.69 -9.27 -14.86
CA ARG A 342 6.85 -10.47 -15.72
C ARG A 342 8.14 -11.23 -15.44
N LYS A 343 9.22 -10.52 -15.15
CA LYS A 343 10.54 -11.11 -14.86
C LYS A 343 10.68 -11.51 -13.37
N LEU A 344 9.84 -10.92 -12.54
CA LEU A 344 9.84 -11.12 -11.11
C LEU A 344 8.57 -11.89 -10.72
N SER A 345 8.64 -12.70 -9.70
CA SER A 345 7.46 -13.42 -9.21
C SER A 345 6.64 -12.58 -8.22
N TYR A 346 6.53 -11.27 -8.49
CA TYR A 346 5.69 -10.34 -7.74
C TYR A 346 4.52 -9.85 -8.60
N PRO A 347 3.33 -9.62 -8.02
CA PRO A 347 2.27 -8.90 -8.72
C PRO A 347 2.69 -7.48 -9.13
N ALA A 348 2.18 -6.98 -10.25
CA ALA A 348 2.50 -5.64 -10.73
C ALA A 348 2.09 -4.54 -9.73
N SER A 349 0.97 -4.74 -9.02
CA SER A 349 0.49 -3.84 -7.98
C SER A 349 1.48 -3.70 -6.82
N VAL A 350 2.19 -4.77 -6.43
CA VAL A 350 3.24 -4.70 -5.40
C VAL A 350 4.39 -3.80 -5.84
N LEU A 351 4.87 -3.97 -7.07
CA LEU A 351 5.95 -3.13 -7.61
C LEU A 351 5.53 -1.67 -7.73
N ALA A 352 4.29 -1.41 -8.16
CA ALA A 352 3.76 -0.07 -8.22
C ALA A 352 3.67 0.58 -6.84
N LEU A 353 3.16 -0.14 -5.83
CA LEU A 353 3.05 0.37 -4.46
C LEU A 353 4.42 0.65 -3.84
N MET A 354 5.40 -0.22 -4.06
CA MET A 354 6.75 -0.03 -3.51
C MET A 354 7.53 1.07 -4.24
N GLY A 355 7.28 1.27 -5.53
CA GLY A 355 7.88 2.34 -6.33
C GLY A 355 7.29 3.73 -6.09
N MET A 356 6.26 3.86 -5.25
CA MET A 356 5.75 5.18 -4.88
C MET A 356 6.71 5.90 -3.96
N THR A 357 7.01 7.15 -4.32
CA THR A 357 7.92 8.02 -3.56
C THR A 357 7.18 9.21 -2.97
N ALA A 358 7.85 9.97 -2.12
CA ALA A 358 7.30 11.13 -1.43
C ALA A 358 6.61 12.15 -2.35
N ALA A 359 7.12 12.32 -3.57
CA ALA A 359 6.58 13.27 -4.55
C ALA A 359 5.13 12.94 -4.98
N LEU A 360 4.68 11.71 -4.78
CA LEU A 360 3.34 11.26 -5.13
C LEU A 360 2.38 11.21 -3.94
N LEU A 361 2.84 11.53 -2.72
CA LEU A 361 2.06 11.32 -1.50
C LEU A 361 1.29 12.59 -1.09
N PRO A 362 -0.03 12.54 -0.85
CA PRO A 362 -0.83 13.68 -0.46
C PRO A 362 -0.75 14.04 1.04
N GLY A 363 0.10 13.37 1.80
CA GLY A 363 0.12 13.51 3.27
C GLY A 363 0.50 14.90 3.75
N LEU A 364 1.41 15.60 3.04
CA LEU A 364 1.73 17.00 3.34
C LEU A 364 0.50 17.89 3.14
N THR A 365 -0.27 17.67 2.09
CA THR A 365 -1.51 18.42 1.81
C THR A 365 -2.54 18.20 2.91
N VAL A 366 -2.65 16.97 3.45
CA VAL A 366 -3.51 16.66 4.62
C VAL A 366 -3.03 17.42 5.86
N TYR A 367 -1.72 17.45 6.12
CA TYR A 367 -1.15 18.21 7.22
C TYR A 367 -1.45 19.73 7.07
N MET A 368 -1.23 20.28 5.88
CA MET A 368 -1.53 21.71 5.62
C MET A 368 -3.01 22.03 5.81
N GLY A 369 -3.91 21.16 5.33
CA GLY A 369 -5.35 21.32 5.54
C GLY A 369 -5.73 21.34 7.02
N LEU A 370 -5.11 20.46 7.83
CA LEU A 370 -5.31 20.46 9.26
C LEU A 370 -4.76 21.73 9.91
N ALA A 371 -3.53 22.12 9.59
CA ALA A 371 -2.90 23.35 10.10
C ALA A 371 -3.74 24.60 9.76
N THR A 372 -4.22 24.71 8.52
CA THR A 372 -5.10 25.80 8.06
C THR A 372 -6.42 25.83 8.85
N SER A 373 -7.05 24.66 9.03
CA SER A 373 -8.31 24.56 9.80
C SER A 373 -8.16 25.07 11.24
N PHE A 374 -6.97 24.97 11.82
CA PHE A 374 -6.70 25.47 13.18
C PHE A 374 -6.45 26.97 13.26
N THR A 375 -6.15 27.64 12.16
CA THR A 375 -6.09 29.13 12.14
C THR A 375 -7.47 29.76 12.07
N GLY A 376 -8.54 28.97 11.99
CA GLY A 376 -9.92 29.43 11.79
C GLY A 376 -10.31 29.60 10.32
N VAL A 377 -9.40 29.27 9.40
CA VAL A 377 -9.65 29.22 7.95
C VAL A 377 -10.00 27.80 7.56
N SER A 378 -10.92 27.61 6.62
CA SER A 378 -11.31 26.27 6.17
C SER A 378 -10.17 25.58 5.41
N GLY A 379 -9.69 24.45 5.92
CA GLY A 379 -8.73 23.57 5.24
C GLY A 379 -9.36 22.63 4.20
N MET A 380 -10.60 22.89 3.79
CA MET A 380 -11.34 22.02 2.87
C MET A 380 -10.66 21.89 1.51
N THR A 381 -10.04 22.97 1.03
CA THR A 381 -9.33 23.01 -0.26
C THR A 381 -8.18 22.00 -0.27
N GLU A 382 -7.38 21.96 0.79
CA GLU A 382 -6.24 21.07 0.95
C GLU A 382 -6.71 19.61 1.08
N TYR A 383 -7.80 19.35 1.80
CA TYR A 383 -8.36 18.01 1.90
C TYR A 383 -8.90 17.50 0.56
N LEU A 384 -9.59 18.37 -0.21
CA LEU A 384 -10.05 18.03 -1.55
C LEU A 384 -8.88 17.79 -2.53
N GLN A 385 -7.82 18.59 -2.44
CA GLN A 385 -6.60 18.36 -3.22
C GLN A 385 -5.94 17.02 -2.85
N ALA A 386 -5.84 16.70 -1.57
CA ALA A 386 -5.30 15.41 -1.14
C ALA A 386 -6.13 14.23 -1.66
N ALA A 387 -7.46 14.33 -1.58
CA ALA A 387 -8.37 13.32 -2.12
C ALA A 387 -8.24 13.19 -3.65
N LEU A 388 -8.14 14.32 -4.37
CA LEU A 388 -7.94 14.33 -5.82
C LEU A 388 -6.63 13.64 -6.20
N VAL A 389 -5.52 13.94 -5.51
CA VAL A 389 -4.23 13.28 -5.76
C VAL A 389 -4.35 11.76 -5.54
N CYS A 390 -5.00 11.31 -4.48
CA CYS A 390 -5.24 9.88 -4.23
C CYS A 390 -5.98 9.20 -5.39
N VAL A 391 -7.06 9.83 -5.88
CA VAL A 391 -7.84 9.30 -7.00
C VAL A 391 -7.01 9.27 -8.29
N VAL A 392 -6.34 10.37 -8.60
CA VAL A 392 -5.53 10.51 -9.82
C VAL A 392 -4.36 9.52 -9.81
N LEU A 393 -3.73 9.26 -8.67
CA LEU A 393 -2.71 8.22 -8.52
C LEU A 393 -3.26 6.82 -8.81
N GLY A 394 -4.38 6.47 -8.19
CA GLY A 394 -5.00 5.15 -8.39
C GLY A 394 -5.44 4.93 -9.84
N VAL A 395 -6.09 5.94 -10.45
CA VAL A 395 -6.48 5.93 -11.87
C VAL A 395 -5.26 5.83 -12.78
N GLY A 396 -4.21 6.60 -12.50
CA GLY A 396 -2.96 6.56 -13.27
C GLY A 396 -2.32 5.17 -13.26
N VAL A 397 -2.17 4.56 -12.08
CA VAL A 397 -1.62 3.19 -11.94
C VAL A 397 -2.48 2.18 -12.71
N ALA A 398 -3.80 2.23 -12.54
CA ALA A 398 -4.71 1.32 -13.23
C ALA A 398 -4.65 1.47 -14.76
N LEU A 399 -4.58 2.71 -15.25
CA LEU A 399 -4.39 3.00 -16.67
C LEU A 399 -3.04 2.47 -17.18
N GLY A 400 -1.97 2.64 -16.40
CA GLY A 400 -0.65 2.08 -16.71
C GLY A 400 -0.68 0.56 -16.85
N PHE A 401 -1.38 -0.15 -15.94
CA PHE A 401 -1.61 -1.59 -16.05
C PHE A 401 -2.41 -1.95 -17.30
N ALA A 402 -3.47 -1.21 -17.64
CA ALA A 402 -4.28 -1.45 -18.82
C ALA A 402 -3.47 -1.29 -20.11
N ILE A 403 -2.71 -0.21 -20.23
CA ILE A 403 -1.83 0.05 -21.38
C ILE A 403 -0.80 -1.07 -21.52
N ALA A 404 -0.14 -1.47 -20.42
CA ALA A 404 0.81 -2.55 -20.43
C ALA A 404 0.21 -3.88 -20.92
N ARG A 405 -1.02 -4.22 -20.46
CA ARG A 405 -1.76 -5.41 -20.91
C ARG A 405 -2.04 -5.38 -22.42
N LEU A 406 -2.44 -4.22 -22.94
CA LEU A 406 -2.67 -4.04 -24.39
C LEU A 406 -1.38 -4.23 -25.21
N ILE A 407 -0.26 -3.65 -24.78
CA ILE A 407 1.04 -3.79 -25.44
C ILE A 407 1.51 -5.25 -25.41
N LEU A 408 1.33 -5.91 -24.29
CA LEU A 408 1.82 -7.27 -24.07
C LEU A 408 0.93 -8.35 -24.72
N ARG A 409 -0.27 -8.00 -25.16
CA ARG A 409 -1.30 -8.92 -25.75
C ARG A 409 -1.62 -10.17 -24.91
N LYS A 410 -1.12 -10.24 -23.67
CA LYS A 410 -1.39 -11.31 -22.70
C LYS A 410 -1.59 -10.71 -21.31
N PRO A 411 -2.52 -11.24 -20.51
CA PRO A 411 -2.64 -10.88 -19.11
C PRO A 411 -1.31 -11.16 -18.39
N HIS A 412 -0.92 -10.30 -17.44
CA HIS A 412 0.38 -10.40 -16.77
C HIS A 412 0.54 -11.66 -15.90
N TRP A 413 -0.56 -12.35 -15.54
CA TRP A 413 -0.56 -13.62 -14.81
C TRP A 413 -0.45 -14.86 -15.72
N GLU A 414 -0.57 -14.72 -17.06
CA GLU A 414 -0.38 -15.82 -18.02
C GLU A 414 1.07 -15.91 -18.53
N ALA A 415 1.98 -15.10 -18.04
CA ALA A 415 3.39 -15.24 -18.40
C ALA A 415 4.00 -16.41 -17.62
N PRO A 416 4.71 -17.35 -18.31
CA PRO A 416 5.34 -18.51 -17.71
C PRO A 416 6.35 -18.16 -16.62
#